data_716499a5b4c3b623577af46f58173caa
#
_entry.id   716499a5b4c3b623577af46f58173caa
#
_cell.length_a   1.000
_cell.length_b   1.000
_cell.length_c   1.000
_cell.angle_alpha   90.00
_cell.angle_beta   90.00
_cell.angle_gamma   90.00
#
_symmetry.space_group_name_H-M   'P 1'
#
loop_
_entity.id
_entity.type
_entity.pdbx_description
1 polymer ?
#
loop_
_entity_poly.entity_id
_entity_poly.type
_entity_poly.pdbx_seq_one_letter_code
_entity_poly.pdbx_strand_id
1 'polypeptide(L)'
;HARRGEYTARTILYRDIPTPFHIRETIVALVRYHGLPVWIMERENPVKKLCEASLRVDTRLLKMLAMADIQGRICKDKSALMESAELFEMLCREQDCWGKARSFATDHARFQYFHTEDGYIDYIPHDNFRCEVILLSGLPGMGKDHYIRTLQQDVPVISLDAIRRKYKVSPTDKAANGRVVQEAKEEARSYLRKEQGFVWNATNTSKQMRSQLIDLFLTYGAKVKIVYIEKPYEIWRKQNR
;
A
#
# COMPACT_ATOMS: atom_id res chain seq x y z
N HIS A 1 14.17 -5.22 13.34
CA HIS A 1 13.53 -4.31 14.32
C HIS A 1 12.56 -3.32 13.64
N ALA A 2 12.96 -2.55 12.66
CA ALA A 2 12.15 -1.49 12.02
C ALA A 2 10.77 -1.96 11.49
N ARG A 3 10.69 -3.16 10.88
CA ARG A 3 9.41 -3.72 10.39
C ARG A 3 8.44 -4.04 11.53
N ARG A 4 8.93 -4.55 12.66
CA ARG A 4 8.11 -4.79 13.86
C ARG A 4 7.69 -3.48 14.49
N GLY A 5 8.61 -2.50 14.60
CA GLY A 5 8.34 -1.16 15.09
C GLY A 5 7.25 -0.45 14.29
N GLU A 6 7.23 -0.58 12.95
CA GLU A 6 6.17 -0.07 12.08
C GLU A 6 4.78 -0.56 12.52
N TYR A 7 4.61 -1.87 12.75
CA TYR A 7 3.32 -2.43 13.20
C TYR A 7 2.93 -1.97 14.60
N THR A 8 3.90 -1.95 15.52
CA THR A 8 3.66 -1.49 16.89
C THR A 8 3.23 -0.03 16.92
N ALA A 9 3.97 0.86 16.24
CA ALA A 9 3.63 2.28 16.15
C ALA A 9 2.23 2.50 15.55
N ARG A 10 1.90 1.81 14.45
CA ARG A 10 0.57 1.91 13.84
C ARG A 10 -0.53 1.47 14.78
N THR A 11 -0.32 0.40 15.55
CA THR A 11 -1.30 -0.10 16.51
C THR A 11 -1.53 0.91 17.62
N ILE A 12 -0.48 1.44 18.23
CA ILE A 12 -0.57 2.44 19.30
C ILE A 12 -1.28 3.71 18.80
N LEU A 13 -0.83 4.25 17.66
CA LEU A 13 -1.35 5.50 17.10
C LEU A 13 -2.78 5.36 16.50
N TYR A 14 -3.23 4.16 16.27
CA TYR A 14 -4.60 3.91 15.82
C TYR A 14 -5.55 3.64 16.97
N ARG A 15 -5.14 2.86 17.97
CA ARG A 15 -6.01 2.34 19.04
C ARG A 15 -5.92 3.15 20.32
N ASP A 16 -4.69 3.46 20.75
CA ASP A 16 -4.43 3.96 22.10
C ASP A 16 -4.28 5.49 22.10
N ILE A 17 -3.71 6.05 21.03
CA ILE A 17 -3.54 7.50 20.84
C ILE A 17 -4.19 7.85 19.49
N PRO A 18 -5.51 8.14 19.45
CA PRO A 18 -6.21 8.44 18.20
C PRO A 18 -5.52 9.55 17.40
N THR A 19 -4.82 9.18 16.35
CA THR A 19 -3.99 10.08 15.55
C THR A 19 -4.56 10.18 14.13
N PRO A 20 -4.66 11.37 13.53
CA PRO A 20 -5.08 11.55 12.15
C PRO A 20 -4.26 10.68 11.21
N PHE A 21 -4.90 10.12 10.19
CA PHE A 21 -4.31 9.14 9.26
C PHE A 21 -2.94 9.57 8.71
N HIS A 22 -2.85 10.80 8.19
CA HIS A 22 -1.63 11.30 7.58
C HIS A 22 -0.47 11.44 8.58
N ILE A 23 -0.74 11.90 9.81
CA ILE A 23 0.28 12.01 10.87
C ILE A 23 0.72 10.62 11.30
N ARG A 24 -0.23 9.72 11.55
CA ARG A 24 0.06 8.32 11.91
C ARG A 24 0.95 7.64 10.88
N GLU A 25 0.58 7.69 9.61
CA GLU A 25 1.34 7.01 8.56
C GLU A 25 2.72 7.66 8.32
N THR A 26 2.86 8.98 8.53
CA THR A 26 4.17 9.65 8.53
C THR A 26 5.06 9.12 9.65
N ILE A 27 4.57 9.07 10.90
CA ILE A 27 5.33 8.53 12.05
C ILE A 27 5.70 7.06 11.80
N VAL A 28 4.75 6.27 11.34
CA VAL A 28 4.94 4.85 11.03
C VAL A 28 6.01 4.64 9.96
N ALA A 29 6.03 5.49 8.93
CA ALA A 29 7.03 5.44 7.87
C ALA A 29 8.41 5.90 8.37
N LEU A 30 8.49 6.92 9.23
CA LEU A 30 9.73 7.32 9.91
C LEU A 30 10.30 6.16 10.74
N VAL A 31 9.48 5.47 11.53
CA VAL A 31 9.90 4.27 12.27
C VAL A 31 10.37 3.16 11.33
N ARG A 32 9.71 2.99 10.19
CA ARG A 32 10.07 1.97 9.19
C ARG A 32 11.41 2.21 8.54
N TYR A 33 11.70 3.45 8.20
CA TYR A 33 12.85 3.83 7.35
C TYR A 33 13.96 4.58 8.10
N HIS A 34 13.89 4.75 9.45
CA HIS A 34 14.86 5.56 10.23
C HIS A 34 16.34 5.22 9.95
N GLY A 35 16.65 3.95 9.70
CA GLY A 35 18.01 3.53 9.38
C GLY A 35 18.37 3.65 7.88
N LEU A 36 17.42 4.03 7.02
CA LEU A 36 17.69 4.06 5.58
C LEU A 36 18.76 5.10 5.20
N PRO A 37 18.78 6.34 5.75
CA PRO A 37 19.82 7.31 5.41
C PRO A 37 21.25 6.84 5.69
N VAL A 38 21.42 6.00 6.70
CA VAL A 38 22.73 5.48 7.07
C VAL A 38 23.16 4.29 6.20
N TRP A 39 22.19 3.43 5.83
CA TRP A 39 22.49 2.14 5.20
C TRP A 39 21.98 2.04 3.75
N ILE A 40 21.67 3.16 3.11
CA ILE A 40 21.11 3.16 1.75
C ILE A 40 22.08 2.60 0.72
N MET A 41 23.35 2.95 0.81
CA MET A 41 24.38 2.54 -0.15
C MET A 41 24.74 1.06 -0.06
N GLU A 42 24.41 0.40 1.05
CA GLU A 42 24.60 -1.04 1.23
C GLU A 42 23.43 -1.88 0.70
N ARG A 43 22.37 -1.23 0.17
CA ARG A 43 21.22 -1.94 -0.38
C ARG A 43 21.53 -2.41 -1.80
N GLU A 44 21.01 -3.57 -2.14
CA GLU A 44 21.11 -4.17 -3.48
C GLU A 44 20.61 -3.22 -4.59
N ASN A 45 19.53 -2.49 -4.33
CA ASN A 45 19.01 -1.46 -5.24
C ASN A 45 18.68 -0.19 -4.44
N PRO A 46 19.67 0.70 -4.21
CA PRO A 46 19.51 1.89 -3.38
C PRO A 46 18.48 2.87 -3.94
N VAL A 47 18.47 3.10 -5.25
CA VAL A 47 17.51 4.01 -5.92
C VAL A 47 16.08 3.53 -5.74
N LYS A 48 15.82 2.26 -5.97
CA LYS A 48 14.46 1.68 -5.81
C LYS A 48 13.98 1.77 -4.37
N LYS A 49 14.88 1.54 -3.40
CA LYS A 49 14.57 1.68 -1.96
C LYS A 49 14.33 3.12 -1.56
N LEU A 50 15.09 4.05 -2.10
CA LEU A 50 14.88 5.47 -1.90
C LEU A 50 13.52 5.92 -2.45
N CYS A 51 13.21 5.57 -3.69
CA CYS A 51 11.93 5.87 -4.31
C CYS A 51 10.75 5.30 -3.50
N GLU A 52 10.85 4.02 -3.05
CA GLU A 52 9.84 3.40 -2.17
C GLU A 52 9.62 4.21 -0.89
N ALA A 53 10.69 4.66 -0.24
CA ALA A 53 10.61 5.45 0.98
C ALA A 53 10.01 6.84 0.73
N SER A 54 10.41 7.53 -0.34
CA SER A 54 9.92 8.87 -0.70
C SER A 54 8.41 8.92 -0.97
N LEU A 55 7.82 7.82 -1.42
CA LEU A 55 6.37 7.69 -1.60
C LEU A 55 5.60 7.60 -0.26
N ARG A 56 6.30 7.42 0.86
CA ARG A 56 5.68 7.18 2.17
C ARG A 56 6.03 8.24 3.20
N VAL A 57 7.15 8.93 3.04
CA VAL A 57 7.66 9.89 4.03
C VAL A 57 8.51 10.96 3.38
N ASP A 58 8.46 12.18 3.90
CA ASP A 58 9.37 13.26 3.51
C ASP A 58 10.83 12.85 3.84
N THR A 59 11.67 12.79 2.82
CA THR A 59 13.07 12.37 2.94
C THR A 59 13.92 13.32 3.80
N ARG A 60 13.52 14.61 3.93
CA ARG A 60 14.17 15.56 4.84
C ARG A 60 13.94 15.18 6.30
N LEU A 61 12.69 14.84 6.66
CA LEU A 61 12.37 14.36 8.01
C LEU A 61 13.10 13.07 8.32
N LEU A 62 13.27 12.20 7.32
CA LEU A 62 13.98 10.95 7.49
C LEU A 62 15.48 11.19 7.77
N LYS A 63 16.13 12.11 7.01
CA LYS A 63 17.51 12.53 7.30
C LYS A 63 17.63 13.17 8.68
N MET A 64 16.72 14.09 9.02
CA MET A 64 16.73 14.73 10.35
C MET A 64 16.66 13.71 11.48
N LEU A 65 15.78 12.72 11.37
CA LEU A 65 15.67 11.65 12.37
C LEU A 65 16.95 10.81 12.45
N ALA A 66 17.55 10.46 11.32
CA ALA A 66 18.81 9.72 11.28
C ALA A 66 19.95 10.51 11.91
N MET A 67 20.06 11.81 11.61
CA MET A 67 21.09 12.69 12.20
C MET A 67 20.90 12.82 13.72
N ALA A 68 19.68 12.95 14.21
CA ALA A 68 19.39 12.98 15.65
C ALA A 68 19.80 11.66 16.33
N ASP A 69 19.49 10.52 15.71
CA ASP A 69 19.90 9.21 16.21
C ASP A 69 21.44 9.06 16.23
N ILE A 70 22.15 9.47 15.16
CA ILE A 70 23.62 9.45 15.10
C ILE A 70 24.23 10.33 16.18
N GLN A 71 23.70 11.54 16.38
CA GLN A 71 24.21 12.47 17.38
C GLN A 71 24.04 11.96 18.82
N GLY A 72 22.94 11.25 19.08
CA GLY A 72 22.66 10.62 20.37
C GLY A 72 23.49 9.36 20.66
N ARG A 73 24.18 8.80 19.67
CA ARG A 73 25.00 7.57 19.85
C ARG A 73 26.39 7.89 20.41
N ILE A 74 26.88 6.97 21.23
CA ILE A 74 28.29 6.90 21.63
C ILE A 74 28.92 5.78 20.81
N CYS A 75 29.58 6.14 19.68
CA CYS A 75 30.21 5.20 18.76
C CYS A 75 31.46 5.81 18.12
N LYS A 76 32.39 4.97 17.67
CA LYS A 76 33.67 5.39 17.04
C LYS A 76 33.50 5.83 15.59
N ASP A 77 32.50 5.34 14.91
CA ASP A 77 32.21 5.50 13.48
C ASP A 77 31.21 6.65 13.18
N LYS A 78 31.03 7.55 14.12
CA LYS A 78 30.04 8.65 14.04
C LYS A 78 30.22 9.51 12.78
N SER A 79 31.48 9.82 12.40
CA SER A 79 31.80 10.60 11.20
C SER A 79 31.32 9.87 9.94
N ALA A 80 31.65 8.59 9.81
CA ALA A 80 31.22 7.77 8.65
C ALA A 80 29.69 7.66 8.54
N LEU A 81 28.98 7.54 9.67
CA LEU A 81 27.52 7.53 9.67
C LEU A 81 26.92 8.87 9.23
N MET A 82 27.56 10.00 9.61
CA MET A 82 27.15 11.33 9.14
C MET A 82 27.39 11.50 7.64
N GLU A 83 28.54 11.07 7.12
CA GLU A 83 28.84 11.05 5.68
C GLU A 83 27.81 10.21 4.89
N SER A 84 27.42 9.05 5.41
CA SER A 84 26.37 8.23 4.80
C SER A 84 25.02 8.97 4.73
N ALA A 85 24.68 9.74 5.76
CA ALA A 85 23.45 10.54 5.75
C ALA A 85 23.51 11.72 4.77
N GLU A 86 24.72 12.29 4.51
CA GLU A 86 24.92 13.29 3.46
C GLU A 86 24.80 12.66 2.06
N LEU A 87 25.39 11.48 1.84
CA LEU A 87 25.22 10.73 0.60
C LEU A 87 23.75 10.38 0.30
N PHE A 88 22.98 10.07 1.35
CA PHE A 88 21.53 9.87 1.21
C PHE A 88 20.85 11.13 0.68
N GLU A 89 21.16 12.33 1.20
CA GLU A 89 20.59 13.58 0.68
C GLU A 89 21.00 13.81 -0.78
N MET A 90 22.26 13.61 -1.12
CA MET A 90 22.74 13.76 -2.51
C MET A 90 21.96 12.84 -3.45
N LEU A 91 21.78 11.58 -3.07
CA LEU A 91 20.98 10.63 -3.84
C LEU A 91 19.51 11.05 -3.96
N CYS A 92 18.91 11.61 -2.88
CA CYS A 92 17.56 12.14 -2.94
C CYS A 92 17.42 13.30 -3.93
N ARG A 93 18.41 14.18 -4.00
CA ARG A 93 18.44 15.32 -4.95
C ARG A 93 18.61 14.83 -6.37
N GLU A 94 19.54 13.92 -6.61
CA GLU A 94 19.74 13.28 -7.91
C GLU A 94 18.48 12.62 -8.43
N GLN A 95 17.75 11.91 -7.56
CA GLN A 95 16.52 11.21 -7.91
C GLN A 95 15.26 12.09 -7.81
N ASP A 96 15.40 13.41 -7.70
CA ASP A 96 14.30 14.39 -7.59
C ASP A 96 13.24 14.01 -6.54
N CYS A 97 13.69 13.53 -5.38
CA CYS A 97 12.80 13.14 -4.27
C CYS A 97 13.22 13.73 -2.90
N TRP A 98 13.99 14.82 -2.89
CA TRP A 98 14.33 15.54 -1.66
C TRP A 98 13.15 16.35 -1.15
N GLY A 99 12.58 15.96 -0.03
CA GLY A 99 11.44 16.62 0.59
C GLY A 99 10.09 16.41 -0.11
N LYS A 100 10.05 15.52 -1.09
CA LYS A 100 8.84 15.18 -1.85
C LYS A 100 8.88 13.73 -2.29
N ALA A 101 7.72 13.20 -2.66
CA ALA A 101 7.65 11.89 -3.30
C ALA A 101 8.30 11.94 -4.70
N ARG A 102 9.03 10.89 -5.08
CA ARG A 102 9.47 10.73 -6.48
C ARG A 102 8.24 10.69 -7.39
N SER A 103 8.18 11.57 -8.36
CA SER A 103 7.13 11.58 -9.37
C SER A 103 7.40 10.54 -10.46
N PHE A 104 6.33 9.93 -10.96
CA PHE A 104 6.35 9.04 -12.12
C PHE A 104 5.41 9.62 -13.18
N ALA A 105 5.68 9.36 -14.46
CA ALA A 105 4.86 9.86 -15.56
C ALA A 105 3.40 9.42 -15.44
N THR A 106 3.15 8.18 -15.02
CA THR A 106 1.82 7.62 -14.78
C THR A 106 1.85 6.67 -13.56
N ASP A 107 0.66 6.37 -13.00
CA ASP A 107 0.53 5.33 -11.97
C ASP A 107 0.94 3.95 -12.49
N HIS A 108 0.74 3.69 -13.79
CA HIS A 108 1.17 2.46 -14.44
C HIS A 108 2.71 2.38 -14.52
N ALA A 109 3.39 3.47 -14.87
CA ALA A 109 4.85 3.55 -14.86
C ALA A 109 5.41 3.28 -13.45
N ARG A 110 4.80 3.89 -12.43
CA ARG A 110 5.15 3.63 -11.03
C ARG A 110 4.96 2.16 -10.65
N PHE A 111 3.83 1.57 -11.00
CA PHE A 111 3.55 0.15 -10.71
C PHE A 111 4.59 -0.75 -11.39
N GLN A 112 4.84 -0.54 -12.69
CA GLN A 112 5.81 -1.30 -13.47
C GLN A 112 7.22 -1.23 -12.86
N TYR A 113 7.67 -0.02 -12.52
CA TYR A 113 8.98 0.18 -11.90
C TYR A 113 9.19 -0.67 -10.63
N PHE A 114 8.17 -0.71 -9.73
CA PHE A 114 8.28 -1.48 -8.50
C PHE A 114 8.01 -2.98 -8.67
N HIS A 115 7.29 -3.37 -9.72
CA HIS A 115 6.92 -4.76 -9.98
C HIS A 115 8.00 -5.52 -10.75
N THR A 116 8.75 -4.86 -11.61
CA THR A 116 9.86 -5.43 -12.40
C THR A 116 11.15 -5.37 -11.59
N GLU A 117 11.97 -6.41 -11.60
CA GLU A 117 13.23 -6.49 -10.85
C GLU A 117 14.19 -5.38 -11.32
N ASP A 118 14.47 -5.30 -12.61
CA ASP A 118 15.34 -4.31 -13.26
C ASP A 118 14.55 -3.19 -13.95
N GLY A 119 13.48 -2.69 -13.27
CA GLY A 119 12.66 -1.63 -13.84
C GLY A 119 13.43 -0.32 -14.04
N TYR A 120 13.31 0.26 -15.25
CA TYR A 120 13.85 1.59 -15.52
C TYR A 120 12.89 2.67 -15.04
N ILE A 121 13.40 3.64 -14.27
CA ILE A 121 12.56 4.60 -13.53
C ILE A 121 11.75 5.54 -14.43
N ASP A 122 12.28 5.90 -15.59
CA ASP A 122 11.64 6.81 -16.53
C ASP A 122 10.91 6.07 -17.68
N TYR A 123 10.78 4.74 -17.58
CA TYR A 123 10.04 3.97 -18.55
C TYR A 123 8.55 4.26 -18.45
N ILE A 124 7.94 4.63 -19.58
CA ILE A 124 6.49 4.87 -19.68
C ILE A 124 5.88 3.71 -20.45
N PRO A 125 5.19 2.77 -19.76
CA PRO A 125 4.51 1.67 -20.43
C PRO A 125 3.33 2.18 -21.26
N HIS A 126 3.04 1.49 -22.34
CA HIS A 126 1.86 1.77 -23.13
C HIS A 126 0.60 1.32 -22.37
N ASP A 127 -0.38 2.21 -22.22
CA ASP A 127 -1.65 1.92 -21.56
C ASP A 127 -2.62 1.23 -22.54
N ASN A 128 -2.71 -0.10 -22.43
CA ASN A 128 -3.64 -0.95 -23.20
C ASN A 128 -4.79 -1.46 -22.30
N PHE A 129 -5.19 -0.67 -21.30
CA PHE A 129 -6.26 -1.10 -20.41
C PHE A 129 -7.62 -1.11 -21.12
N ARG A 130 -8.35 -2.20 -20.91
CA ARG A 130 -9.67 -2.48 -21.52
C ARG A 130 -10.82 -2.10 -20.60
N CYS A 131 -10.61 -2.16 -19.29
CA CYS A 131 -11.59 -1.81 -18.28
C CYS A 131 -10.90 -1.36 -16.98
N GLU A 132 -11.68 -0.84 -16.03
CA GLU A 132 -11.18 -0.48 -14.69
C GLU A 132 -11.84 -1.34 -13.61
N VAL A 133 -11.04 -1.87 -12.69
CA VAL A 133 -11.50 -2.60 -11.51
C VAL A 133 -11.18 -1.80 -10.26
N ILE A 134 -12.19 -1.53 -9.45
CA ILE A 134 -12.04 -0.90 -8.13
C ILE A 134 -11.90 -2.00 -7.08
N LEU A 135 -10.70 -2.16 -6.53
CA LEU A 135 -10.40 -3.12 -5.46
C LEU A 135 -10.53 -2.43 -4.10
N LEU A 136 -11.59 -2.72 -3.36
CA LEU A 136 -11.79 -2.17 -2.03
C LEU A 136 -10.93 -2.91 -1.00
N SER A 137 -10.34 -2.16 -0.08
CA SER A 137 -9.56 -2.67 1.04
C SER A 137 -9.99 -1.99 2.34
N GLY A 138 -10.31 -2.76 3.38
CA GLY A 138 -10.75 -2.25 4.68
C GLY A 138 -11.43 -3.33 5.50
N LEU A 139 -11.35 -3.25 6.82
CA LEU A 139 -11.97 -4.21 7.73
C LEU A 139 -13.50 -4.22 7.59
N PRO A 140 -14.18 -5.25 8.10
CA PRO A 140 -15.64 -5.23 8.22
C PRO A 140 -16.11 -3.99 8.99
N GLY A 141 -17.24 -3.40 8.60
CA GLY A 141 -17.78 -2.20 9.23
C GLY A 141 -17.07 -0.87 8.92
N MET A 142 -16.01 -0.85 8.09
CA MET A 142 -15.29 0.39 7.73
C MET A 142 -16.03 1.29 6.74
N GLY A 143 -17.14 0.84 6.14
CA GLY A 143 -17.94 1.66 5.23
C GLY A 143 -17.73 1.40 3.75
N LYS A 144 -17.19 0.23 3.37
CA LYS A 144 -17.03 -0.17 1.96
C LYS A 144 -18.34 -0.10 1.17
N ASP A 145 -19.44 -0.61 1.73
CA ASP A 145 -20.76 -0.57 1.08
C ASP A 145 -21.31 0.85 0.97
N HIS A 146 -20.95 1.73 1.92
CA HIS A 146 -21.29 3.15 1.80
C HIS A 146 -20.53 3.80 0.65
N TYR A 147 -19.24 3.54 0.52
CA TYR A 147 -18.45 4.04 -0.61
C TYR A 147 -19.02 3.55 -1.95
N ILE A 148 -19.40 2.28 -2.07
CA ILE A 148 -20.02 1.76 -3.30
C ILE A 148 -21.25 2.57 -3.69
N ARG A 149 -22.09 2.92 -2.72
CA ARG A 149 -23.29 3.74 -2.97
C ARG A 149 -23.01 5.18 -3.39
N THR A 150 -21.80 5.69 -3.14
CA THR A 150 -21.38 7.02 -3.60
C THR A 150 -20.86 7.02 -5.03
N LEU A 151 -20.61 5.85 -5.61
CA LEU A 151 -20.23 5.76 -7.02
C LEU A 151 -21.43 6.13 -7.89
N GLN A 152 -21.25 7.15 -8.74
CA GLN A 152 -22.31 7.68 -9.60
C GLN A 152 -22.63 6.79 -10.81
N GLN A 153 -21.94 5.66 -10.96
CA GLN A 153 -22.09 4.73 -12.08
C GLN A 153 -22.71 3.43 -11.59
N ASP A 154 -23.57 2.84 -12.41
CA ASP A 154 -24.11 1.48 -12.20
C ASP A 154 -23.03 0.45 -12.57
N VAL A 155 -22.04 0.30 -11.69
CA VAL A 155 -20.93 -0.61 -11.87
C VAL A 155 -21.22 -1.94 -11.15
N PRO A 156 -21.07 -3.10 -11.79
CA PRO A 156 -21.24 -4.39 -11.15
C PRO A 156 -20.40 -4.52 -9.87
N VAL A 157 -20.95 -5.16 -8.85
CA VAL A 157 -20.28 -5.34 -7.56
C VAL A 157 -20.15 -6.81 -7.22
N ILE A 158 -18.93 -7.31 -7.18
CA ILE A 158 -18.61 -8.65 -6.68
C ILE A 158 -18.36 -8.55 -5.18
N SER A 159 -19.30 -9.08 -4.39
CA SER A 159 -19.22 -9.03 -2.93
C SER A 159 -19.08 -10.44 -2.34
N LEU A 160 -17.94 -10.71 -1.69
CA LEU A 160 -17.71 -11.98 -1.01
C LEU A 160 -18.76 -12.24 0.10
N ASP A 161 -19.23 -11.18 0.76
CA ASP A 161 -20.25 -11.30 1.79
C ASP A 161 -21.62 -11.62 1.20
N ALA A 162 -21.94 -11.10 0.02
CA ALA A 162 -23.15 -11.47 -0.71
C ALA A 162 -23.12 -12.93 -1.15
N ILE A 163 -21.99 -13.41 -1.67
CA ILE A 163 -21.79 -14.80 -2.04
C ILE A 163 -21.90 -15.73 -0.83
N ARG A 164 -21.28 -15.37 0.32
CA ARG A 164 -21.44 -16.14 1.57
C ARG A 164 -22.91 -16.27 1.99
N ARG A 165 -23.66 -15.18 1.94
CA ARG A 165 -25.09 -15.19 2.28
C ARG A 165 -25.89 -16.06 1.32
N LYS A 166 -25.62 -15.99 0.01
CA LYS A 166 -26.26 -16.83 -1.02
C LYS A 166 -26.11 -18.32 -0.71
N TYR A 167 -24.89 -18.73 -0.31
CA TYR A 167 -24.58 -20.14 -0.04
C TYR A 167 -24.67 -20.51 1.46
N LYS A 168 -25.12 -19.62 2.33
CA LYS A 168 -25.21 -19.81 3.79
C LYS A 168 -23.87 -20.27 4.41
N VAL A 169 -22.75 -19.74 3.92
CA VAL A 169 -21.40 -20.07 4.38
C VAL A 169 -21.03 -19.23 5.60
N SER A 170 -20.61 -19.90 6.68
CA SER A 170 -20.05 -19.20 7.85
C SER A 170 -18.72 -18.53 7.51
N PRO A 171 -18.46 -17.30 7.98
CA PRO A 171 -17.15 -16.65 7.85
C PRO A 171 -15.99 -17.44 8.47
N THR A 172 -16.26 -18.33 9.42
CA THR A 172 -15.26 -19.15 10.12
C THR A 172 -14.95 -20.46 9.41
N ASP A 173 -15.77 -20.91 8.47
CA ASP A 173 -15.54 -22.14 7.68
C ASP A 173 -14.50 -21.88 6.58
N LYS A 174 -13.25 -22.27 6.83
CA LYS A 174 -12.13 -22.05 5.90
C LYS A 174 -12.32 -22.73 4.55
N ALA A 175 -12.84 -23.97 4.52
CA ALA A 175 -13.00 -24.75 3.30
C ALA A 175 -14.11 -24.15 2.41
N ALA A 176 -15.25 -23.83 3.00
CA ALA A 176 -16.34 -23.19 2.30
C ALA A 176 -16.00 -21.76 1.84
N ASN A 177 -15.22 -21.01 2.62
CA ASN A 177 -14.71 -19.69 2.19
C ASN A 177 -13.76 -19.78 0.99
N GLY A 178 -12.98 -20.86 0.85
CA GLY A 178 -12.19 -21.11 -0.36
C GLY A 178 -13.08 -21.18 -1.61
N ARG A 179 -14.22 -21.86 -1.55
CA ARG A 179 -15.21 -21.93 -2.65
C ARG A 179 -15.84 -20.57 -2.94
N VAL A 180 -16.17 -19.78 -1.93
CA VAL A 180 -16.68 -18.40 -2.08
C VAL A 180 -15.68 -17.53 -2.87
N VAL A 181 -14.39 -17.62 -2.55
CA VAL A 181 -13.34 -16.87 -3.26
C VAL A 181 -13.22 -17.34 -4.71
N GLN A 182 -13.32 -18.62 -4.98
CA GLN A 182 -13.28 -19.14 -6.36
C GLN A 182 -14.49 -18.68 -7.16
N GLU A 183 -15.69 -18.75 -6.61
CA GLU A 183 -16.92 -18.22 -7.23
C GLU A 183 -16.75 -16.74 -7.60
N ALA A 184 -16.30 -15.92 -6.64
CA ALA A 184 -16.01 -14.49 -6.88
C ALA A 184 -14.99 -14.28 -8.00
N LYS A 185 -13.93 -15.10 -8.06
CA LYS A 185 -12.92 -15.02 -9.14
C LYS A 185 -13.51 -15.45 -10.49
N GLU A 186 -14.40 -16.43 -10.55
CA GLU A 186 -15.07 -16.80 -11.80
C GLU A 186 -16.02 -15.69 -12.27
N GLU A 187 -16.77 -15.09 -11.38
CA GLU A 187 -17.59 -13.92 -11.70
C GLU A 187 -16.73 -12.77 -12.23
N ALA A 188 -15.60 -12.47 -11.59
CA ALA A 188 -14.64 -11.48 -12.08
C ALA A 188 -14.13 -11.80 -13.48
N ARG A 189 -13.72 -13.06 -13.74
CA ARG A 189 -13.29 -13.49 -15.08
C ARG A 189 -14.38 -13.29 -16.13
N SER A 190 -15.64 -13.50 -15.77
CA SER A 190 -16.76 -13.28 -16.66
C SER A 190 -16.88 -11.81 -17.10
N TYR A 191 -16.75 -10.86 -16.16
CA TYR A 191 -16.72 -9.43 -16.48
C TYR A 191 -15.47 -9.05 -17.27
N LEU A 192 -14.30 -9.52 -16.87
CA LEU A 192 -13.02 -9.21 -17.52
C LEU A 192 -13.00 -9.68 -19.00
N ARG A 193 -13.55 -10.85 -19.31
CA ARG A 193 -13.67 -11.34 -20.70
C ARG A 193 -14.59 -10.46 -21.56
N LYS A 194 -15.52 -9.75 -20.93
CA LYS A 194 -16.43 -8.79 -21.59
C LYS A 194 -15.87 -7.37 -21.59
N GLU A 195 -14.63 -7.18 -21.13
CA GLU A 195 -14.00 -5.88 -20.96
C GLU A 195 -14.81 -4.91 -20.06
N GLN A 196 -15.59 -5.48 -19.14
CA GLN A 196 -16.47 -4.76 -18.24
C GLN A 196 -15.80 -4.53 -16.88
N GLY A 197 -15.75 -3.28 -16.44
CA GLY A 197 -15.28 -2.90 -15.12
C GLY A 197 -16.24 -3.34 -14.01
N PHE A 198 -15.71 -3.51 -12.80
CA PHE A 198 -16.50 -3.87 -11.61
C PHE A 198 -15.82 -3.41 -10.32
N VAL A 199 -16.58 -3.47 -9.22
CA VAL A 199 -16.05 -3.26 -7.86
C VAL A 199 -15.85 -4.62 -7.19
N TRP A 200 -14.64 -4.89 -6.73
CA TRP A 200 -14.33 -6.04 -5.90
C TRP A 200 -14.46 -5.66 -4.42
N ASN A 201 -15.54 -6.08 -3.77
CA ASN A 201 -15.86 -5.75 -2.39
C ASN A 201 -15.51 -6.92 -1.44
N ALA A 202 -14.37 -6.81 -0.80
CA ALA A 202 -13.92 -7.72 0.25
C ALA A 202 -12.98 -6.99 1.23
N THR A 203 -12.51 -7.68 2.27
CA THR A 203 -11.62 -7.09 3.29
C THR A 203 -10.26 -6.69 2.71
N ASN A 204 -9.61 -7.56 1.95
CA ASN A 204 -8.38 -7.34 1.17
C ASN A 204 -7.24 -6.58 1.90
N THR A 205 -7.08 -6.74 3.22
CA THR A 205 -6.07 -6.03 4.01
C THR A 205 -4.66 -6.62 3.88
N SER A 206 -4.54 -7.88 3.47
CA SER A 206 -3.25 -8.54 3.25
C SER A 206 -2.63 -8.12 1.90
N LYS A 207 -1.33 -7.77 1.91
CA LYS A 207 -0.58 -7.48 0.67
C LYS A 207 -0.62 -8.65 -0.30
N GLN A 208 -0.45 -9.87 0.19
CA GLN A 208 -0.46 -11.09 -0.62
C GLN A 208 -1.80 -11.29 -1.35
N MET A 209 -2.93 -11.12 -0.63
CA MET A 209 -4.26 -11.23 -1.25
C MET A 209 -4.46 -10.19 -2.34
N ARG A 210 -4.07 -8.93 -2.07
CA ARG A 210 -4.18 -7.87 -3.08
C ARG A 210 -3.31 -8.16 -4.29
N SER A 211 -2.06 -8.60 -4.10
CA SER A 211 -1.16 -8.96 -5.20
C SER A 211 -1.79 -10.01 -6.11
N GLN A 212 -2.29 -11.12 -5.55
CA GLN A 212 -2.93 -12.18 -6.32
C GLN A 212 -4.15 -11.72 -7.12
N LEU A 213 -4.93 -10.78 -6.60
CA LEU A 213 -6.08 -10.21 -7.31
C LEU A 213 -5.63 -9.23 -8.40
N ILE A 214 -4.65 -8.38 -8.09
CA ILE A 214 -4.07 -7.44 -9.06
C ILE A 214 -3.48 -8.22 -10.24
N ASP A 215 -2.68 -9.24 -9.98
CA ASP A 215 -2.07 -10.08 -11.01
C ASP A 215 -3.15 -10.74 -11.91
N LEU A 216 -4.23 -11.26 -11.29
CA LEU A 216 -5.37 -11.79 -12.03
C LEU A 216 -6.01 -10.72 -12.93
N PHE A 217 -6.30 -9.53 -12.41
CA PHE A 217 -7.00 -8.50 -13.17
C PHE A 217 -6.11 -7.92 -14.28
N LEU A 218 -4.82 -7.72 -14.02
CA LEU A 218 -3.85 -7.27 -15.02
C LEU A 218 -3.69 -8.27 -16.17
N THR A 219 -3.74 -9.59 -15.90
CA THR A 219 -3.68 -10.63 -16.95
C THR A 219 -4.79 -10.46 -18.00
N TYR A 220 -5.92 -9.88 -17.63
CA TYR A 220 -7.03 -9.56 -18.53
C TYR A 220 -7.00 -8.12 -19.07
N GLY A 221 -5.94 -7.36 -18.81
CA GLY A 221 -5.81 -5.98 -19.26
C GLY A 221 -6.68 -4.99 -18.48
N ALA A 222 -7.03 -5.28 -17.23
CA ALA A 222 -7.77 -4.34 -16.41
C ALA A 222 -6.82 -3.37 -15.67
N LYS A 223 -7.16 -2.08 -15.66
CA LYS A 223 -6.57 -1.10 -14.75
C LYS A 223 -7.13 -1.32 -13.34
N VAL A 224 -6.25 -1.45 -12.34
CA VAL A 224 -6.68 -1.71 -10.96
C VAL A 224 -6.51 -0.46 -10.11
N LYS A 225 -7.62 0.02 -9.55
CA LYS A 225 -7.66 1.12 -8.58
C LYS A 225 -7.92 0.56 -7.19
N ILE A 226 -6.95 0.69 -6.28
CA ILE A 226 -7.14 0.28 -4.88
C ILE A 226 -7.72 1.45 -4.09
N VAL A 227 -8.84 1.19 -3.41
CA VAL A 227 -9.47 2.16 -2.48
C VAL A 227 -9.40 1.56 -1.07
N TYR A 228 -8.56 2.15 -0.24
CA TYR A 228 -8.47 1.80 1.18
C TYR A 228 -9.45 2.65 2.00
N ILE A 229 -10.26 2.00 2.81
CA ILE A 229 -11.28 2.65 3.63
C ILE A 229 -11.03 2.33 5.09
N GLU A 230 -10.92 3.38 5.90
CA GLU A 230 -10.71 3.29 7.33
C GLU A 230 -11.59 4.31 8.07
N LYS A 231 -12.05 3.91 9.25
CA LYS A 231 -12.71 4.79 10.23
C LYS A 231 -11.85 4.91 11.49
N PRO A 232 -11.98 5.99 12.28
CA PRO A 232 -11.38 6.06 13.60
C PRO A 232 -11.75 4.84 14.44
N TYR A 233 -10.79 4.34 15.22
CA TYR A 233 -10.93 3.08 15.96
C TYR A 233 -12.18 3.03 16.84
N GLU A 234 -12.49 4.12 17.55
CA GLU A 234 -13.65 4.18 18.44
C GLU A 234 -14.99 4.06 17.69
N ILE A 235 -15.09 4.66 16.48
CA ILE A 235 -16.26 4.55 15.61
C ILE A 235 -16.40 3.11 15.11
N TRP A 236 -15.31 2.55 14.60
CA TRP A 236 -15.30 1.17 14.12
C TRP A 236 -15.67 0.16 15.21
N ARG A 237 -15.11 0.33 16.42
CA ARG A 237 -15.38 -0.54 17.57
C ARG A 237 -16.87 -0.52 18.00
N LYS A 238 -17.52 0.65 17.93
CA LYS A 238 -18.95 0.79 18.24
C LYS A 238 -19.83 0.10 17.20
N GLN A 239 -19.42 0.08 15.93
CA GLN A 239 -20.19 -0.52 14.82
C GLN A 239 -20.04 -2.04 14.71
N ASN A 240 -19.03 -2.62 15.36
CA ASN A 240 -18.73 -4.06 15.32
C ASN A 240 -18.95 -4.76 16.68
N ARG A 241 -19.71 -4.14 17.57
CA ARG A 241 -20.19 -4.75 18.82
C ARG A 241 -21.56 -5.42 18.62
#